data_2e87e5c822971e19239398c55bbdceba
#
_entry.id   2e87e5c822971e19239398c55bbdceba
#
_cell.length_a   1.000
_cell.length_b   1.000
_cell.length_c   1.000
_cell.angle_alpha   90.00
_cell.angle_beta   90.00
_cell.angle_gamma   90.00
#
_symmetry.space_group_name_H-M   'P 1'
#
loop_
_entity.id
_entity.type
_entity.pdbx_description
1 polymer ?
#
loop_
_entity_poly.entity_id
_entity_poly.type
_entity_poly.pdbx_seq_one_letter_code
_entity_poly.pdbx_strand_id
1 'polypeptide(L)'
;NQVNSAINGFIANIIIPSRPQVIQSYANDDLQRTWRLTFSVSKLATLFFFMMALPISIEINYILNFWLGESVPEHTSWFIVIMLFTNTFGCLVSPISTVMHATGKMKFYQSLSSASNLLSVPLAYVFLLIGAIPEFVFVALFITMVTNLFAGLISTHKYANLSYWAY
;
A
#
# COMPACT_ATOMS: atom_id res chain seq x y z
N ASN A 1 3.80 14.46 5.92
CA ASN A 1 3.31 13.91 4.65
C ASN A 1 4.27 14.04 3.46
N GLN A 2 5.17 15.05 3.42
CA GLN A 2 6.05 15.26 2.26
C GLN A 2 7.07 14.11 2.07
N VAL A 3 7.68 13.59 3.14
CA VAL A 3 8.59 12.43 3.07
C VAL A 3 7.88 11.22 2.46
N ASN A 4 6.69 10.93 2.95
CA ASN A 4 5.88 9.82 2.44
C ASN A 4 5.50 10.01 0.97
N SER A 5 5.10 11.23 0.58
CA SER A 5 4.76 11.56 -0.82
C SER A 5 5.96 11.42 -1.74
N ALA A 6 7.16 11.81 -1.29
CA ALA A 6 8.39 11.67 -2.07
C ALA A 6 8.72 10.19 -2.33
N ILE A 7 8.67 9.34 -1.30
CA ILE A 7 8.93 7.90 -1.43
C ILE A 7 7.88 7.25 -2.33
N ASN A 8 6.60 7.54 -2.12
CA ASN A 8 5.52 7.00 -2.95
C ASN A 8 5.62 7.46 -4.41
N GLY A 9 6.02 8.72 -4.66
CA GLY A 9 6.29 9.22 -6.01
C GLY A 9 7.41 8.44 -6.69
N PHE A 10 8.49 8.12 -5.96
CA PHE A 10 9.58 7.30 -6.50
C PHE A 10 9.10 5.88 -6.85
N ILE A 11 8.35 5.24 -5.96
CA ILE A 11 7.80 3.89 -6.19
C ILE A 11 6.78 3.88 -7.34
N ALA A 12 6.00 4.94 -7.48
CA ALA A 12 5.07 5.09 -8.61
C ALA A 12 5.79 5.01 -9.97
N ASN A 13 7.02 5.53 -10.07
CA ASN A 13 7.84 5.43 -11.28
C ASN A 13 8.27 3.98 -11.62
N ILE A 14 8.19 3.06 -10.67
CA ILE A 14 8.42 1.63 -10.92
C ILE A 14 7.10 0.94 -11.31
N ILE A 15 6.02 1.26 -10.62
CA ILE A 15 4.72 0.57 -10.80
C ILE A 15 4.01 1.05 -12.07
N ILE A 16 3.97 2.36 -12.34
CA ILE A 16 3.17 2.93 -13.44
C ILE A 16 3.61 2.40 -14.81
N PRO A 17 4.91 2.36 -15.17
CA PRO A 17 5.34 1.85 -16.46
C PRO A 17 5.05 0.37 -16.68
N SER A 18 4.88 -0.42 -15.61
CA SER A 18 4.56 -1.84 -15.71
C SER A 18 3.09 -2.11 -16.02
N ARG A 19 2.18 -1.16 -15.73
CA ARG A 19 0.73 -1.33 -15.92
C ARG A 19 0.32 -1.73 -17.34
N PRO A 20 0.79 -1.06 -18.41
CA PRO A 20 0.43 -1.44 -19.77
C PRO A 20 0.83 -2.86 -20.11
N GLN A 21 2.01 -3.32 -19.65
CA GLN A 21 2.51 -4.66 -19.90
C GLN A 21 1.65 -5.73 -19.21
N VAL A 22 1.22 -5.48 -17.97
CA VAL A 22 0.32 -6.39 -17.22
C VAL A 22 -1.03 -6.46 -17.93
N ILE A 23 -1.60 -5.32 -18.32
CA ILE A 23 -2.90 -5.26 -19.02
C ILE A 23 -2.84 -5.96 -20.37
N GLN A 24 -1.79 -5.73 -21.15
CA GLN A 24 -1.60 -6.36 -22.46
C GLN A 24 -1.41 -7.87 -22.33
N SER A 25 -0.63 -8.34 -21.34
CA SER A 25 -0.43 -9.75 -21.10
C SER A 25 -1.74 -10.46 -20.72
N TYR A 26 -2.57 -9.81 -19.90
CA TYR A 26 -3.89 -10.30 -19.53
C TYR A 26 -4.85 -10.36 -20.75
N ALA A 27 -4.85 -9.31 -21.58
CA ALA A 27 -5.67 -9.23 -22.78
C ALA A 27 -5.31 -10.30 -23.83
N ASN A 28 -4.07 -10.79 -23.82
CA ASN A 28 -3.60 -11.89 -24.68
C ASN A 28 -3.82 -13.28 -24.06
N ASP A 29 -4.60 -13.41 -22.98
CA ASP A 29 -4.83 -14.64 -22.21
C ASP A 29 -3.56 -15.32 -21.66
N ASP A 30 -2.41 -14.60 -21.63
CA ASP A 30 -1.17 -15.11 -21.04
C ASP A 30 -1.16 -14.84 -19.52
N LEU A 31 -1.95 -15.64 -18.79
CA LEU A 31 -2.08 -15.55 -17.36
C LEU A 31 -0.75 -15.79 -16.63
N GLN A 32 0.07 -16.70 -17.13
CA GLN A 32 1.36 -17.00 -16.51
C GLN A 32 2.30 -15.79 -16.54
N ARG A 33 2.38 -15.12 -17.68
CA ARG A 33 3.16 -13.87 -17.83
C ARG A 33 2.57 -12.74 -16.98
N THR A 34 1.25 -12.61 -16.97
CA THR A 34 0.54 -11.61 -16.17
C THR A 34 0.91 -11.71 -14.70
N TRP A 35 0.87 -12.92 -14.12
CA TRP A 35 1.24 -13.15 -12.73
C TRP A 35 2.72 -12.94 -12.47
N ARG A 36 3.57 -13.42 -13.36
CA ARG A 36 5.02 -13.20 -13.25
C ARG A 36 5.36 -11.72 -13.22
N LEU A 37 4.77 -10.93 -14.11
CA LEU A 37 4.95 -9.47 -14.13
C LEU A 37 4.44 -8.82 -12.84
N THR A 38 3.23 -9.17 -12.41
CA THR A 38 2.61 -8.64 -11.19
C THR A 38 3.48 -8.91 -9.96
N PHE A 39 3.95 -10.14 -9.78
CA PHE A 39 4.80 -10.49 -8.64
C PHE A 39 6.18 -9.86 -8.71
N SER A 40 6.78 -9.77 -9.89
CA SER A 40 8.08 -9.12 -10.07
C SER A 40 7.99 -7.64 -9.73
N VAL A 41 6.94 -6.96 -10.18
CA VAL A 41 6.71 -5.55 -9.88
C VAL A 41 6.43 -5.34 -8.38
N SER A 42 5.61 -6.20 -7.75
CA SER A 42 5.35 -6.13 -6.31
C SER A 42 6.63 -6.30 -5.51
N LYS A 43 7.43 -7.33 -5.81
CA LYS A 43 8.73 -7.59 -5.13
C LYS A 43 9.69 -6.43 -5.31
N LEU A 44 9.83 -5.94 -6.54
CA LEU A 44 10.74 -4.84 -6.87
C LEU A 44 10.32 -3.57 -6.15
N ALA A 45 9.04 -3.19 -6.23
CA ALA A 45 8.49 -2.02 -5.56
C ALA A 45 8.68 -2.10 -4.04
N THR A 46 8.41 -3.25 -3.44
CA THR A 46 8.57 -3.47 -2.00
C THR A 46 10.05 -3.40 -1.60
N LEU A 47 10.94 -4.02 -2.36
CA LEU A 47 12.38 -3.96 -2.09
C LEU A 47 12.92 -2.53 -2.13
N PHE A 48 12.59 -1.78 -3.18
CA PHE A 48 12.99 -0.37 -3.29
C PHE A 48 12.36 0.50 -2.21
N PHE A 49 11.10 0.22 -1.85
CA PHE A 49 10.45 0.91 -0.74
C PHE A 49 11.21 0.69 0.57
N PHE A 50 11.54 -0.55 0.91
CA PHE A 50 12.32 -0.87 2.11
C PHE A 50 13.71 -0.25 2.08
N MET A 51 14.39 -0.28 0.93
CA MET A 51 15.72 0.32 0.78
C MET A 51 15.72 1.82 1.09
N MET A 52 14.61 2.52 0.79
CA MET A 52 14.45 3.95 1.12
C MET A 52 13.87 4.15 2.53
N ALA A 53 12.86 3.38 2.91
CA ALA A 53 12.13 3.58 4.15
C ALA A 53 12.93 3.20 5.41
N LEU A 54 13.77 2.15 5.33
CA LEU A 54 14.58 1.71 6.48
C LEU A 54 15.57 2.79 6.95
N PRO A 55 16.48 3.32 6.12
CA PRO A 55 17.39 4.36 6.57
C PRO A 55 16.66 5.62 7.05
N ILE A 56 15.56 6.01 6.39
CA ILE A 56 14.74 7.14 6.80
C ILE A 56 14.11 6.87 8.17
N SER A 57 13.63 5.64 8.42
CA SER A 57 13.02 5.28 9.71
C SER A 57 14.03 5.26 10.85
N ILE A 58 15.27 4.85 10.58
CA ILE A 58 16.35 4.83 11.59
C ILE A 58 16.78 6.25 11.96
N GLU A 59 16.95 7.10 10.96
CA GLU A 59 17.44 8.48 11.14
C GLU A 59 16.32 9.52 11.18
N ILE A 60 15.08 9.10 11.45
CA ILE A 60 13.90 9.97 11.35
C ILE A 60 14.01 11.21 12.23
N ASN A 61 14.55 11.08 13.43
CA ASN A 61 14.70 12.20 14.36
C ASN A 61 15.73 13.22 13.84
N TYR A 62 16.84 12.73 13.28
CA TYR A 62 17.86 13.59 12.67
C TYR A 62 17.28 14.34 11.46
N ILE A 63 16.57 13.62 10.57
CA ILE A 63 15.94 14.20 9.38
C ILE A 63 14.90 15.25 9.75
N LEU A 64 14.08 14.98 10.76
CA LEU A 64 13.06 15.92 11.23
C LEU A 64 13.68 17.18 11.86
N ASN A 65 14.70 17.01 12.70
CA ASN A 65 15.40 18.15 13.31
C ASN A 65 16.12 19.00 12.26
N PHE A 66 16.73 18.36 11.24
CA PHE A 66 17.39 19.07 10.15
C PHE A 66 16.39 19.87 9.31
N TRP A 67 15.17 19.33 9.11
CA TRP A 67 14.18 19.93 8.22
C TRP A 67 13.23 20.91 8.90
N LEU A 68 12.76 20.60 10.12
CA LEU A 68 11.82 21.42 10.88
C LEU A 68 12.49 22.26 12.00
N GLY A 69 13.78 22.03 12.27
CA GLY A 69 14.49 22.68 13.36
C GLY A 69 14.02 22.17 14.74
N GLU A 70 14.10 23.03 15.76
CA GLU A 70 13.76 22.65 17.14
C GLU A 70 12.26 22.48 17.41
N SER A 71 11.39 22.74 16.44
CA SER A 71 9.92 22.72 16.61
C SER A 71 9.26 21.43 16.11
N VAL A 72 9.91 20.28 16.28
CA VAL A 72 9.30 18.99 15.91
C VAL A 72 8.23 18.63 16.95
N PRO A 73 6.93 18.50 16.58
CA PRO A 73 5.89 18.08 17.50
C PRO A 73 6.17 16.67 18.05
N GLU A 74 5.83 16.46 19.31
CA GLU A 74 5.88 15.13 19.93
C GLU A 74 5.10 14.12 19.07
N HIS A 75 5.55 12.88 19.06
CA HIS A 75 4.93 11.77 18.29
C HIS A 75 5.10 11.82 16.77
N THR A 76 5.60 12.91 16.16
CA THR A 76 5.74 13.03 14.68
C THR A 76 6.59 11.90 14.09
N SER A 77 7.67 11.52 14.76
CA SER A 77 8.57 10.43 14.35
C SER A 77 7.80 9.10 14.26
N TRP A 78 7.02 8.77 15.29
CA TRP A 78 6.21 7.56 15.33
C TRP A 78 5.15 7.55 14.21
N PHE A 79 4.50 8.67 13.96
CA PHE A 79 3.53 8.77 12.87
C PHE A 79 4.14 8.46 11.51
N ILE A 80 5.34 8.99 11.25
CA ILE A 80 6.02 8.75 9.97
C ILE A 80 6.43 7.28 9.85
N VAL A 81 6.99 6.67 10.90
CA VAL A 81 7.42 5.26 10.88
C VAL A 81 6.23 4.32 10.63
N ILE A 82 5.11 4.50 11.36
CA ILE A 82 3.91 3.69 11.16
C ILE A 82 3.35 3.88 9.74
N MET A 83 3.36 5.10 9.24
CA MET A 83 2.90 5.42 7.89
C MET A 83 3.78 4.77 6.81
N LEU A 84 5.11 4.79 6.96
CA LEU A 84 6.04 4.10 6.08
C LEU A 84 5.79 2.59 6.11
N PHE A 85 5.63 2.01 7.29
CA PHE A 85 5.31 0.59 7.42
C PHE A 85 3.98 0.23 6.74
N THR A 86 2.95 1.04 6.92
CA THR A 86 1.65 0.86 6.25
C THR A 86 1.77 0.92 4.73
N ASN A 87 2.58 1.83 4.19
CA ASN A 87 2.76 1.97 2.74
C ASN A 87 3.50 0.79 2.08
N THR A 88 4.26 0.01 2.85
CA THR A 88 4.83 -1.24 2.36
C THR A 88 3.75 -2.17 1.79
N PHE A 89 2.62 -2.26 2.46
CA PHE A 89 1.46 -3.04 1.97
C PHE A 89 0.83 -2.42 0.72
N GLY A 90 0.90 -1.10 0.57
CA GLY A 90 0.47 -0.39 -0.64
C GLY A 90 1.25 -0.83 -1.89
N CYS A 91 2.56 -1.13 -1.74
CA CYS A 91 3.39 -1.65 -2.82
C CYS A 91 2.93 -3.03 -3.31
N LEU A 92 2.32 -3.84 -2.43
CA LEU A 92 1.72 -5.13 -2.79
C LEU A 92 0.34 -4.96 -3.42
N VAL A 93 -0.50 -4.09 -2.88
CA VAL A 93 -1.88 -3.86 -3.34
C VAL A 93 -1.93 -3.26 -4.74
N SER A 94 -1.03 -2.32 -5.07
CA SER A 94 -1.09 -1.56 -6.32
C SER A 94 -0.95 -2.43 -7.59
N PRO A 95 -0.01 -3.38 -7.72
CA PRO A 95 0.04 -4.28 -8.87
C PRO A 95 -1.16 -5.21 -8.98
N ILE A 96 -1.70 -5.69 -7.85
CA ILE A 96 -2.93 -6.50 -7.82
C ILE A 96 -4.12 -5.71 -8.39
N SER A 97 -4.26 -4.44 -7.98
CA SER A 97 -5.32 -3.58 -8.50
C SER A 97 -5.21 -3.39 -10.02
N THR A 98 -3.98 -3.36 -10.57
CA THR A 98 -3.74 -3.29 -12.03
C THR A 98 -4.31 -4.51 -12.76
N VAL A 99 -4.13 -5.72 -12.20
CA VAL A 99 -4.75 -6.93 -12.78
C VAL A 99 -6.27 -6.83 -12.74
N MET A 100 -6.85 -6.32 -11.65
CA MET A 100 -8.30 -6.12 -11.55
C MET A 100 -8.82 -5.11 -12.59
N HIS A 101 -8.04 -4.07 -12.90
CA HIS A 101 -8.36 -3.17 -14.04
C HIS A 101 -8.38 -3.93 -15.36
N ALA A 102 -7.42 -4.82 -15.58
CA ALA A 102 -7.34 -5.61 -16.82
C ALA A 102 -8.53 -6.57 -17.00
N THR A 103 -9.11 -7.11 -15.90
CA THR A 103 -10.29 -7.98 -15.97
C THR A 103 -11.57 -7.25 -16.35
N GLY A 104 -11.62 -5.93 -16.29
CA GLY A 104 -12.83 -5.11 -16.44
C GLY A 104 -13.87 -5.27 -15.32
N LYS A 105 -13.66 -6.17 -14.35
CA LYS A 105 -14.60 -6.45 -13.25
C LYS A 105 -14.28 -5.65 -11.99
N MET A 106 -13.99 -4.36 -12.17
CA MET A 106 -13.59 -3.45 -11.09
C MET A 106 -14.65 -3.22 -10.01
N LYS A 107 -15.94 -3.35 -10.36
CA LYS A 107 -17.04 -3.01 -9.43
C LYS A 107 -16.93 -3.75 -8.10
N PHE A 108 -16.69 -5.05 -8.14
CA PHE A 108 -16.59 -5.87 -6.92
C PHE A 108 -15.37 -5.47 -6.08
N TYR A 109 -14.21 -5.38 -6.69
CA TYR A 109 -12.97 -4.97 -6.03
C TYR A 109 -13.09 -3.57 -5.43
N GLN A 110 -13.56 -2.61 -6.23
CA GLN A 110 -13.71 -1.22 -5.80
C GLN A 110 -14.73 -1.07 -4.67
N SER A 111 -15.86 -1.78 -4.74
CA SER A 111 -16.86 -1.77 -3.67
C SER A 111 -16.29 -2.30 -2.35
N LEU A 112 -15.56 -3.42 -2.40
CA LEU A 112 -14.94 -4.03 -1.22
C LEU A 112 -13.83 -3.14 -0.64
N SER A 113 -12.99 -2.57 -1.49
CA SER A 113 -11.92 -1.65 -1.10
C SER A 113 -12.48 -0.35 -0.51
N SER A 114 -13.52 0.21 -1.13
CA SER A 114 -14.16 1.42 -0.62
C SER A 114 -14.87 1.18 0.72
N ALA A 115 -15.51 0.03 0.90
CA ALA A 115 -16.09 -0.35 2.18
C ALA A 115 -15.01 -0.48 3.26
N SER A 116 -13.87 -1.12 2.95
CA SER A 116 -12.74 -1.21 3.86
C SER A 116 -12.17 0.16 4.23
N ASN A 117 -12.03 1.06 3.26
CA ASN A 117 -11.55 2.42 3.51
C ASN A 117 -12.53 3.23 4.36
N LEU A 118 -13.84 3.05 4.16
CA LEU A 118 -14.87 3.73 4.96
C LEU A 118 -14.85 3.25 6.42
N LEU A 119 -14.51 1.98 6.68
CA LEU A 119 -14.37 1.42 8.03
C LEU A 119 -13.21 2.05 8.83
N SER A 120 -12.24 2.69 8.18
CA SER A 120 -11.12 3.33 8.89
C SER A 120 -11.59 4.44 9.82
N VAL A 121 -12.62 5.20 9.44
CA VAL A 121 -13.14 6.32 10.24
C VAL A 121 -13.80 5.85 11.54
N PRO A 122 -14.78 4.92 11.52
CA PRO A 122 -15.36 4.41 12.77
C PRO A 122 -14.35 3.64 13.62
N LEU A 123 -13.40 2.92 13.02
CA LEU A 123 -12.33 2.26 13.77
C LEU A 123 -11.45 3.27 14.51
N ALA A 124 -11.00 4.33 13.82
CA ALA A 124 -10.24 5.41 14.44
C ALA A 124 -11.03 6.08 15.56
N TYR A 125 -12.33 6.32 15.35
CA TYR A 125 -13.22 6.90 16.37
C TYR A 125 -13.34 6.01 17.62
N VAL A 126 -13.50 4.71 17.43
CA VAL A 126 -13.56 3.74 18.55
C VAL A 126 -12.25 3.74 19.34
N PHE A 127 -11.10 3.76 18.68
CA PHE A 127 -9.81 3.84 19.39
C PHE A 127 -9.69 5.12 20.23
N LEU A 128 -10.14 6.25 19.73
CA LEU A 128 -10.13 7.51 20.49
C LEU A 128 -11.12 7.48 21.65
N LEU A 129 -12.29 6.87 21.51
CA LEU A 129 -13.27 6.72 22.60
C LEU A 129 -12.77 5.87 23.77
N ILE A 130 -11.94 4.86 23.50
CA ILE A 130 -11.34 3.99 24.53
C ILE A 130 -10.18 4.70 25.25
N GLY A 131 -9.86 5.96 24.84
CA GLY A 131 -8.76 6.72 25.43
C GLY A 131 -7.39 6.31 24.90
N ALA A 132 -7.33 5.67 23.74
CA ALA A 132 -6.07 5.35 23.11
C ALA A 132 -5.34 6.60 22.66
N ILE A 133 -4.01 6.54 22.66
CA ILE A 133 -3.17 7.63 22.18
C ILE A 133 -3.40 7.88 20.67
N PRO A 134 -3.20 9.12 20.17
CA PRO A 134 -3.50 9.50 18.79
C PRO A 134 -2.86 8.61 17.71
N GLU A 135 -1.77 7.92 18.05
CA GLU A 135 -1.07 7.01 17.16
C GLU A 135 -1.94 5.80 16.72
N PHE A 136 -2.91 5.40 17.53
CA PHE A 136 -3.82 4.29 17.19
C PHE A 136 -4.72 4.60 15.99
N VAL A 137 -4.90 5.86 15.60
CA VAL A 137 -5.54 6.23 14.32
C VAL A 137 -4.78 5.62 13.14
N PHE A 138 -3.44 5.62 13.20
CA PHE A 138 -2.61 5.01 12.14
C PHE A 138 -2.69 3.48 12.13
N VAL A 139 -2.93 2.86 13.29
CA VAL A 139 -3.22 1.42 13.38
C VAL A 139 -4.54 1.11 12.65
N ALA A 140 -5.56 1.96 12.75
CA ALA A 140 -6.79 1.80 11.97
C ALA A 140 -6.51 1.86 10.45
N LEU A 141 -5.65 2.77 10.00
CA LEU A 141 -5.22 2.85 8.59
C LEU A 141 -4.43 1.60 8.17
N PHE A 142 -3.56 1.07 9.03
CA PHE A 142 -2.85 -0.17 8.78
C PHE A 142 -3.80 -1.36 8.61
N ILE A 143 -4.77 -1.52 9.51
CA ILE A 143 -5.81 -2.56 9.42
C ILE A 143 -6.56 -2.43 8.09
N THR A 144 -6.92 -1.21 7.71
CA THR A 144 -7.59 -0.95 6.43
C THR A 144 -6.73 -1.35 5.22
N MET A 145 -5.41 -1.10 5.27
CA MET A 145 -4.51 -1.48 4.19
C MET A 145 -4.35 -3.01 4.08
N VAL A 146 -4.28 -3.70 5.21
CA VAL A 146 -4.27 -5.18 5.25
C VAL A 146 -5.59 -5.75 4.70
N THR A 147 -6.73 -5.19 5.07
CA THR A 147 -8.03 -5.61 4.50
C THR A 147 -8.13 -5.36 3.01
N ASN A 148 -7.57 -4.25 2.51
CA ASN A 148 -7.47 -3.99 1.07
C ASN A 148 -6.59 -5.01 0.33
N LEU A 149 -5.50 -5.47 0.94
CA LEU A 149 -4.67 -6.55 0.38
C LEU A 149 -5.49 -7.84 0.24
N PHE A 150 -6.17 -8.26 1.30
CA PHE A 150 -7.04 -9.44 1.24
C PHE A 150 -8.19 -9.28 0.24
N ALA A 151 -8.82 -8.11 0.19
CA ALA A 151 -9.84 -7.80 -0.83
C ALA A 151 -9.31 -7.95 -2.25
N GLY A 152 -8.09 -7.48 -2.50
CA GLY A 152 -7.38 -7.64 -3.77
C GLY A 152 -7.13 -9.12 -4.11
N LEU A 153 -6.57 -9.88 -3.17
CA LEU A 153 -6.28 -11.31 -3.36
C LEU A 153 -7.56 -12.13 -3.61
N ILE A 154 -8.62 -11.91 -2.84
CA ILE A 154 -9.92 -12.57 -3.03
C ILE A 154 -10.50 -12.25 -4.41
N SER A 155 -10.46 -10.98 -4.80
CA SER A 155 -10.99 -10.52 -6.08
C SER A 155 -10.21 -11.11 -7.26
N THR A 156 -8.89 -11.13 -7.20
CA THR A 156 -8.04 -11.70 -8.26
C THR A 156 -8.15 -13.22 -8.34
N HIS A 157 -8.29 -13.91 -7.22
CA HIS A 157 -8.60 -15.34 -7.23
C HIS A 157 -9.91 -15.63 -7.95
N LYS A 158 -10.97 -14.87 -7.62
CA LYS A 158 -12.31 -15.08 -8.17
C LYS A 158 -12.43 -14.74 -9.65
N TYR A 159 -11.73 -13.71 -10.13
CA TYR A 159 -11.93 -13.15 -11.47
C TYR A 159 -10.74 -13.29 -12.41
N ALA A 160 -9.55 -13.58 -11.89
CA ALA A 160 -8.32 -13.70 -12.68
C ALA A 160 -7.59 -15.04 -12.44
N ASN A 161 -8.22 -16.01 -11.76
CA ASN A 161 -7.68 -17.36 -11.50
C ASN A 161 -6.31 -17.33 -10.80
N LEU A 162 -6.07 -16.38 -9.90
CA LEU A 162 -4.85 -16.33 -9.11
C LEU A 162 -4.80 -17.50 -8.13
N SER A 163 -3.67 -18.21 -8.10
CA SER A 163 -3.38 -19.14 -7.00
C SER A 163 -2.82 -18.36 -5.80
N TYR A 164 -3.42 -18.50 -4.62
CA TYR A 164 -2.95 -17.86 -3.38
C TYR A 164 -1.50 -18.21 -3.01
N TRP A 165 -1.06 -19.41 -3.39
CA TRP A 165 0.30 -19.90 -3.10
C TRP A 165 1.38 -19.26 -3.97
N ALA A 166 1.00 -18.47 -4.95
CA ALA A 166 1.93 -17.84 -5.87
C ALA A 166 2.32 -16.41 -5.45
N TYR A 167 1.63 -15.83 -4.48
CA TYR A 167 1.86 -14.47 -3.96
C TYR A 167 2.55 -14.50 -2.60
#